data_58c282e142ca2a2418414e39d488fc21
#
_entry.id   58c282e142ca2a2418414e39d488fc21
#
_cell.length_a   1.000
_cell.length_b   1.000
_cell.length_c   1.000
_cell.angle_alpha   90.00
_cell.angle_beta   90.00
_cell.angle_gamma   90.00
#
_symmetry.space_group_name_H-M   'P 1'
#
loop_
_entity.id
_entity.type
_entity.pdbx_description
1 polymer ?
#
loop_
_entity_poly.entity_id
_entity_poly.type
_entity_poly.pdbx_seq_one_letter_code
_entity_poly.pdbx_strand_id
1 'polypeptide(L)'
;MRRRSSSLQLAGGSVIVIYAYLVANLTSVVESFEPLIQLPRSGSFRNRPRYERVVNVRNYGAKGDGLSDDTQAFEDAWKIACSLPLRTSIVIPSGYTYLVRPIDFAGPCRSRVTLRICGIVIAPSNPDVWDGLDTQKWLYFHGVNRLTVEGGGTIDGRGQEWWSQSCKINKTNVLLSLLHESPCRHAPTAITFHRCKNLKFKNLMVKNSQQMHIGFTNCVRVIASFLKVFAPPFSPNTDGIHISASTRVEVKDSIIRTGDDCISIVSNSSGIKIRNIVCGPGHGISIGSLGKSNSWAQVHDVRVDGAFLSNTQNGVRVKTWQGGRGFASNIIFQNVRMENVSNPIIINQYYCDSVLPCANQA
;
A
#
# COMPACT_ATOMS: atom_id res chain seq x y z
N MET A 1 -2.69 17.90 34.61
CA MET A 1 -1.60 17.06 34.10
C MET A 1 -0.70 17.85 33.17
N ARG A 2 0.59 17.98 33.51
CA ARG A 2 1.54 18.85 32.81
C ARG A 2 1.89 18.30 31.44
N ARG A 3 1.75 19.13 30.40
CA ARG A 3 2.24 18.87 29.05
C ARG A 3 3.77 18.82 29.08
N ARG A 4 4.37 17.71 28.69
CA ARG A 4 5.80 17.66 28.36
C ARG A 4 5.91 17.61 26.84
N SER A 5 6.45 18.70 26.25
CA SER A 5 6.96 18.66 24.89
C SER A 5 8.39 18.17 24.95
N SER A 6 8.71 17.11 24.27
CA SER A 6 10.08 16.67 24.06
C SER A 6 10.48 16.96 22.62
N SER A 7 11.44 17.84 22.45
CA SER A 7 12.13 18.06 21.18
C SER A 7 13.39 17.20 21.18
N LEU A 8 13.56 16.36 20.18
CA LEU A 8 14.83 15.66 19.92
C LEU A 8 15.56 16.40 18.80
N GLN A 9 16.75 16.86 19.09
CA GLN A 9 17.67 17.41 18.09
C GLN A 9 18.50 16.27 17.49
N LEU A 10 18.52 16.16 16.19
CA LEU A 10 19.48 15.33 15.47
C LEU A 10 20.81 16.07 15.32
N ALA A 11 21.90 15.40 15.60
CA ALA A 11 23.22 15.89 15.25
C ALA A 11 23.29 16.08 13.73
N GLY A 12 23.45 17.29 13.25
CA GLY A 12 23.43 17.61 11.82
C GLY A 12 22.29 18.55 11.37
N GLY A 13 21.59 19.20 12.30
CA GLY A 13 20.66 20.29 11.99
C GLY A 13 19.24 19.93 11.63
N SER A 14 18.78 18.73 11.98
CA SER A 14 17.38 18.35 11.81
C SER A 14 16.66 18.33 13.16
N VAL A 15 15.53 19.02 13.25
CA VAL A 15 14.67 19.02 14.44
C VAL A 15 13.49 18.09 14.17
N ILE A 16 13.38 17.01 14.94
CA ILE A 16 12.17 16.17 14.96
C ILE A 16 11.29 16.69 16.11
N VAL A 17 10.16 17.29 15.78
CA VAL A 17 9.14 17.66 16.75
C VAL A 17 8.06 16.61 16.72
N ILE A 18 8.04 15.76 17.75
CA ILE A 18 7.03 14.72 17.90
C ILE A 18 6.08 15.13 19.03
N TYR A 19 4.81 15.32 18.70
CA TYR A 19 3.75 15.41 19.69
C TYR A 19 3.05 14.05 19.74
N ALA A 20 3.36 13.25 20.75
CA ALA A 20 2.64 12.02 21.04
C ALA A 20 1.64 12.28 22.17
N TYR A 21 0.36 12.17 21.89
CA TYR A 21 -0.68 12.12 22.90
C TYR A 21 -1.09 10.66 23.12
N LEU A 22 -0.71 10.12 24.25
CA LEU A 22 -1.23 8.85 24.74
C LEU A 22 -2.36 9.14 25.75
N VAL A 23 -3.59 8.87 25.36
CA VAL A 23 -4.71 8.77 26.30
C VAL A 23 -4.97 7.27 26.52
N ALA A 24 -4.42 6.74 27.60
CA ALA A 24 -4.74 5.40 28.04
C ALA A 24 -5.94 5.48 29.01
N ASN A 25 -7.10 5.05 28.57
CA ASN A 25 -8.19 4.70 29.46
C ASN A 25 -8.11 3.21 29.78
N LEU A 26 -7.64 2.89 30.96
CA LEU A 26 -7.73 1.57 31.57
C LEU A 26 -9.15 1.39 32.12
N THR A 27 -10.01 0.70 31.38
CA THR A 27 -11.16 0.01 31.95
C THR A 27 -11.19 -1.39 31.38
N SER A 28 -10.96 -2.35 32.27
CA SER A 28 -11.07 -3.76 32.02
C SER A 28 -12.53 -4.14 31.83
N VAL A 29 -12.97 -4.38 30.62
CA VAL A 29 -14.13 -5.19 30.30
C VAL A 29 -13.70 -6.16 29.21
N VAL A 30 -13.62 -7.43 29.60
CA VAL A 30 -13.41 -8.54 28.65
C VAL A 30 -14.76 -8.78 27.97
N GLU A 31 -14.99 -8.15 26.86
CA GLU A 31 -15.99 -8.57 25.90
C GLU A 31 -15.27 -8.91 24.59
N SER A 32 -15.56 -10.08 24.10
CA SER A 32 -15.10 -10.57 22.80
C SER A 32 -15.67 -9.67 21.69
N PHE A 33 -14.93 -8.65 21.33
CA PHE A 33 -15.24 -7.84 20.15
C PHE A 33 -14.67 -8.53 18.91
N GLU A 34 -15.48 -9.37 18.26
CA GLU A 34 -15.40 -9.42 16.82
C GLU A 34 -15.95 -8.08 16.33
N PRO A 35 -15.15 -7.23 15.65
CA PRO A 35 -15.72 -6.05 15.01
C PRO A 35 -16.65 -6.54 13.91
N LEU A 36 -17.95 -6.50 14.17
CA LEU A 36 -18.97 -6.56 13.11
C LEU A 36 -18.77 -5.36 12.20
N ILE A 37 -17.83 -5.46 11.27
CA ILE A 37 -17.82 -4.60 10.09
C ILE A 37 -19.03 -5.06 9.28
N GLN A 38 -20.19 -4.49 9.59
CA GLN A 38 -21.36 -4.67 8.75
C GLN A 38 -21.03 -4.07 7.38
N LEU A 39 -20.82 -4.94 6.41
CA LEU A 39 -20.81 -4.53 5.01
C LEU A 39 -22.12 -3.80 4.75
N PRO A 40 -22.10 -2.61 4.18
CA PRO A 40 -23.33 -1.89 3.87
C PRO A 40 -24.20 -2.78 2.97
N ARG A 41 -25.35 -3.19 3.49
CA ARG A 41 -26.42 -3.79 2.68
C ARG A 41 -26.68 -2.84 1.53
N SER A 42 -26.83 -3.37 0.35
CA SER A 42 -27.20 -2.70 -0.88
C SER A 42 -28.40 -1.76 -0.65
N GLY A 43 -28.08 -0.54 -0.26
CA GLY A 43 -29.05 0.52 -0.13
C GLY A 43 -29.41 1.04 -1.51
N SER A 44 -30.68 0.97 -1.84
CA SER A 44 -31.27 1.55 -3.03
C SER A 44 -30.97 3.05 -3.12
N PHE A 45 -29.93 3.41 -3.85
CA PHE A 45 -29.65 4.80 -4.19
C PHE A 45 -30.59 5.25 -5.31
N ARG A 46 -31.66 5.95 -4.96
CA ARG A 46 -32.41 6.79 -5.91
C ARG A 46 -31.50 7.95 -6.34
N ASN A 47 -30.68 7.71 -7.37
CA ASN A 47 -30.02 8.77 -8.13
C ASN A 47 -30.39 8.59 -9.60
N ARG A 48 -30.87 9.68 -10.23
CA ARG A 48 -31.18 9.76 -11.67
C ARG A 48 -30.08 9.12 -12.49
N PRO A 49 -30.36 8.33 -13.52
CA PRO A 49 -29.37 7.68 -14.36
C PRO A 49 -28.53 8.76 -15.04
N ARG A 50 -27.35 9.02 -14.49
CA ARG A 50 -26.30 9.70 -15.25
C ARG A 50 -25.81 8.67 -16.26
N TYR A 51 -25.97 8.93 -17.52
CA TYR A 51 -25.47 8.07 -18.60
C TYR A 51 -24.00 7.74 -18.33
N GLU A 52 -23.75 6.49 -17.96
CA GLU A 52 -22.43 5.92 -17.77
C GLU A 52 -22.20 4.86 -18.85
N ARG A 53 -21.15 5.01 -19.62
CA ARG A 53 -20.78 4.00 -20.61
C ARG A 53 -20.15 2.81 -19.88
N VAL A 54 -20.63 1.63 -20.16
CA VAL A 54 -20.07 0.37 -19.64
C VAL A 54 -19.19 -0.26 -20.71
N VAL A 55 -17.97 -0.62 -20.35
CA VAL A 55 -16.96 -1.30 -21.15
C VAL A 55 -16.62 -2.61 -20.40
N ASN A 56 -17.02 -3.75 -20.96
CA ASN A 56 -16.74 -5.05 -20.36
C ASN A 56 -15.49 -5.64 -21.02
N VAL A 57 -14.47 -6.03 -20.23
CA VAL A 57 -13.21 -6.58 -20.76
C VAL A 57 -13.43 -7.82 -21.65
N ARG A 58 -14.47 -8.59 -21.39
CA ARG A 58 -14.81 -9.77 -22.21
C ARG A 58 -15.23 -9.41 -23.64
N ASN A 59 -15.80 -8.23 -23.85
CA ASN A 59 -16.14 -7.73 -25.19
C ASN A 59 -14.89 -7.36 -26.01
N TYR A 60 -13.71 -7.35 -25.37
CA TYR A 60 -12.40 -7.08 -25.98
C TYR A 60 -11.51 -8.34 -26.00
N GLY A 61 -12.11 -9.51 -25.80
CA GLY A 61 -11.43 -10.79 -25.94
C GLY A 61 -10.91 -11.43 -24.66
N ALA A 62 -11.13 -10.82 -23.48
CA ALA A 62 -10.74 -11.45 -22.22
C ALA A 62 -11.49 -12.77 -22.02
N LYS A 63 -10.75 -13.86 -21.79
CA LYS A 63 -11.31 -15.21 -21.58
C LYS A 63 -11.69 -15.41 -20.12
N GLY A 64 -10.84 -14.98 -19.20
CA GLY A 64 -11.07 -15.13 -17.77
C GLY A 64 -11.05 -16.58 -17.29
N ASP A 65 -10.24 -17.41 -17.92
CA ASP A 65 -10.06 -18.84 -17.60
C ASP A 65 -8.90 -19.10 -16.61
N GLY A 66 -8.16 -18.05 -16.24
CA GLY A 66 -6.98 -18.10 -15.35
C GLY A 66 -5.71 -18.63 -16.01
N LEU A 67 -5.74 -18.92 -17.31
CA LEU A 67 -4.64 -19.51 -18.09
C LEU A 67 -4.24 -18.63 -19.27
N SER A 68 -5.21 -18.14 -20.01
CA SER A 68 -4.98 -17.27 -21.17
C SER A 68 -4.55 -15.87 -20.73
N ASP A 69 -3.64 -15.27 -21.49
CA ASP A 69 -3.22 -13.89 -21.28
C ASP A 69 -4.33 -12.92 -21.70
N ASP A 70 -4.94 -12.26 -20.73
CA ASP A 70 -6.04 -11.31 -20.92
C ASP A 70 -5.54 -9.85 -21.02
N THR A 71 -4.23 -9.60 -20.98
CA THR A 71 -3.63 -8.26 -20.87
C THR A 71 -4.11 -7.31 -21.95
N GLN A 72 -4.12 -7.77 -23.23
CA GLN A 72 -4.53 -6.94 -24.37
C GLN A 72 -5.98 -6.46 -24.24
N ALA A 73 -6.88 -7.32 -23.75
CA ALA A 73 -8.27 -6.96 -23.54
C ALA A 73 -8.44 -5.88 -22.47
N PHE A 74 -7.60 -5.91 -21.43
CA PHE A 74 -7.57 -4.85 -20.40
C PHE A 74 -7.01 -3.54 -20.94
N GLU A 75 -5.97 -3.59 -21.75
CA GLU A 75 -5.42 -2.40 -22.42
C GLU A 75 -6.44 -1.73 -23.33
N ASP A 76 -7.10 -2.50 -24.17
CA ASP A 76 -8.08 -1.98 -25.13
C ASP A 76 -9.29 -1.39 -24.43
N ALA A 77 -9.80 -2.08 -23.39
CA ALA A 77 -10.87 -1.55 -22.55
C ALA A 77 -10.46 -0.24 -21.88
N TRP A 78 -9.22 -0.13 -21.40
CA TRP A 78 -8.70 1.09 -20.80
C TRP A 78 -8.56 2.23 -21.82
N LYS A 79 -7.93 1.98 -22.96
CA LYS A 79 -7.75 2.95 -24.04
C LYS A 79 -9.08 3.57 -24.46
N ILE A 80 -10.11 2.73 -24.64
CA ILE A 80 -11.46 3.19 -24.98
C ILE A 80 -12.08 4.00 -23.85
N ALA A 81 -12.08 3.47 -22.63
CA ALA A 81 -12.69 4.17 -21.50
C ALA A 81 -12.04 5.53 -21.22
N CYS A 82 -10.71 5.61 -21.36
CA CYS A 82 -9.94 6.83 -21.12
C CYS A 82 -10.12 7.88 -22.23
N SER A 83 -10.41 7.45 -23.48
CA SER A 83 -10.62 8.33 -24.62
C SER A 83 -12.02 8.95 -24.67
N LEU A 84 -13.01 8.38 -23.97
CA LEU A 84 -14.39 8.85 -24.03
C LEU A 84 -14.60 10.12 -23.20
N PRO A 85 -15.37 11.09 -23.70
CA PRO A 85 -15.72 12.31 -22.96
C PRO A 85 -16.81 12.09 -21.90
N LEU A 86 -17.35 10.88 -21.82
CA LEU A 86 -18.42 10.46 -20.90
C LEU A 86 -17.80 9.68 -19.71
N ARG A 87 -18.50 9.68 -18.58
CA ARG A 87 -18.18 8.77 -17.49
C ARG A 87 -18.22 7.33 -17.99
N THR A 88 -17.15 6.60 -17.74
CA THR A 88 -17.03 5.23 -18.24
C THR A 88 -16.69 4.30 -17.10
N SER A 89 -17.37 3.15 -17.08
CA SER A 89 -17.12 2.05 -16.16
C SER A 89 -16.55 0.86 -16.93
N ILE A 90 -15.31 0.49 -16.60
CA ILE A 90 -14.71 -0.75 -17.09
C ILE A 90 -15.13 -1.84 -16.09
N VAL A 91 -15.73 -2.93 -16.59
CA VAL A 91 -16.20 -4.04 -15.77
C VAL A 91 -15.34 -5.28 -16.04
N ILE A 92 -14.80 -5.82 -14.96
CA ILE A 92 -14.13 -7.12 -14.88
C ILE A 92 -15.10 -8.06 -14.17
N PRO A 93 -15.90 -8.87 -14.89
CA PRO A 93 -17.00 -9.64 -14.33
C PRO A 93 -16.60 -10.65 -13.27
N SER A 94 -17.51 -10.91 -12.33
CA SER A 94 -17.39 -12.00 -11.34
C SER A 94 -17.53 -13.38 -12.00
N GLY A 95 -17.05 -14.41 -11.29
CA GLY A 95 -17.08 -15.80 -11.77
C GLY A 95 -15.94 -16.16 -12.73
N TYR A 96 -15.02 -15.23 -12.99
CA TYR A 96 -13.89 -15.42 -13.90
C TYR A 96 -12.57 -15.06 -13.19
N THR A 97 -11.48 -15.69 -13.68
CA THR A 97 -10.11 -15.41 -13.24
C THR A 97 -9.29 -14.93 -14.44
N TYR A 98 -8.79 -13.71 -14.39
CA TYR A 98 -8.10 -13.08 -15.51
C TYR A 98 -6.59 -13.05 -15.23
N LEU A 99 -5.81 -13.70 -16.10
CA LEU A 99 -4.35 -13.62 -16.07
C LEU A 99 -3.91 -12.36 -16.81
N VAL A 100 -3.29 -11.43 -16.06
CA VAL A 100 -2.86 -10.15 -16.60
C VAL A 100 -1.36 -9.98 -16.35
N ARG A 101 -0.59 -9.75 -17.41
CA ARG A 101 0.84 -9.43 -17.36
C ARG A 101 1.04 -7.99 -16.90
N PRO A 102 2.31 -7.52 -16.67
CA PRO A 102 2.56 -6.12 -16.37
C PRO A 102 1.89 -5.19 -17.35
N ILE A 103 1.12 -4.21 -16.83
CA ILE A 103 0.27 -3.34 -17.63
C ILE A 103 0.28 -1.91 -17.09
N ASP A 104 0.32 -0.93 -18.02
CA ASP A 104 0.22 0.49 -17.73
C ASP A 104 -1.15 1.06 -18.09
N PHE A 105 -1.84 1.59 -17.11
CA PHE A 105 -3.09 2.33 -17.23
C PHE A 105 -2.81 3.84 -17.23
N ALA A 106 -2.44 4.36 -18.38
CA ALA A 106 -1.99 5.75 -18.54
C ALA A 106 -3.15 6.75 -18.59
N GLY A 107 -2.96 7.90 -17.92
CA GLY A 107 -3.73 9.11 -18.12
C GLY A 107 -2.99 10.12 -19.04
N PRO A 108 -3.57 11.31 -19.27
CA PRO A 108 -4.83 11.81 -18.73
C PRO A 108 -6.04 11.23 -19.45
N CYS A 109 -7.07 10.86 -18.68
CA CYS A 109 -8.35 10.45 -19.28
C CYS A 109 -9.26 11.67 -19.51
N ARG A 110 -10.05 11.63 -20.59
CA ARG A 110 -10.97 12.73 -20.97
C ARG A 110 -12.12 12.94 -19.99
N SER A 111 -12.47 11.86 -19.26
CA SER A 111 -13.54 11.92 -18.26
C SER A 111 -13.20 11.06 -17.04
N ARG A 112 -14.14 10.92 -16.11
CA ARG A 112 -14.00 10.04 -14.95
C ARG A 112 -14.09 8.58 -15.39
N VAL A 113 -13.12 7.77 -14.94
CA VAL A 113 -13.10 6.32 -15.16
C VAL A 113 -13.36 5.60 -13.84
N THR A 114 -14.20 4.57 -13.89
CA THR A 114 -14.40 3.62 -12.80
C THR A 114 -13.96 2.24 -13.29
N LEU A 115 -13.02 1.61 -12.61
CA LEU A 115 -12.64 0.22 -12.85
C LEU A 115 -13.33 -0.66 -11.80
N ARG A 116 -14.25 -1.50 -12.24
CA ARG A 116 -15.01 -2.43 -11.38
C ARG A 116 -14.44 -3.83 -11.49
N ILE A 117 -13.59 -4.19 -10.53
CA ILE A 117 -13.02 -5.53 -10.41
C ILE A 117 -13.99 -6.37 -9.58
N CYS A 118 -14.85 -7.15 -10.23
CA CYS A 118 -15.78 -8.05 -9.56
C CYS A 118 -15.26 -9.50 -9.58
N GLY A 119 -14.42 -9.85 -10.57
CA GLY A 119 -13.75 -11.14 -10.70
C GLY A 119 -12.40 -11.16 -9.98
N ILE A 120 -11.58 -12.13 -10.37
CA ILE A 120 -10.22 -12.32 -9.85
C ILE A 120 -9.23 -11.91 -10.93
N VAL A 121 -8.31 -11.01 -10.61
CA VAL A 121 -7.17 -10.64 -11.46
C VAL A 121 -5.92 -11.25 -10.85
N ILE A 122 -5.19 -12.06 -11.62
CA ILE A 122 -3.99 -12.76 -11.17
C ILE A 122 -2.76 -12.33 -11.96
N ALA A 123 -1.62 -12.25 -11.29
CA ALA A 123 -0.32 -12.07 -11.94
C ALA A 123 0.20 -13.41 -12.49
N PRO A 124 1.08 -13.38 -13.51
CA PRO A 124 1.93 -14.53 -13.82
C PRO A 124 2.72 -14.97 -12.58
N SER A 125 2.83 -16.27 -12.35
CA SER A 125 3.61 -16.80 -11.21
C SER A 125 5.11 -16.79 -11.48
N ASN A 126 5.53 -16.93 -12.75
CA ASN A 126 6.94 -16.93 -13.13
C ASN A 126 7.48 -15.50 -13.19
N PRO A 127 8.53 -15.15 -12.39
CA PRO A 127 9.19 -13.85 -12.44
C PRO A 127 9.80 -13.48 -13.80
N ASP A 128 10.18 -14.46 -14.63
CA ASP A 128 10.81 -14.20 -15.94
C ASP A 128 9.88 -13.48 -16.92
N VAL A 129 8.58 -13.47 -16.65
CA VAL A 129 7.62 -12.67 -17.44
C VAL A 129 7.94 -11.17 -17.38
N TRP A 130 8.68 -10.72 -16.36
CA TRP A 130 9.14 -9.34 -16.23
C TRP A 130 10.49 -9.06 -16.91
N ASP A 131 11.13 -10.04 -17.56
CA ASP A 131 12.40 -9.79 -18.27
C ASP A 131 12.22 -8.78 -19.39
N GLY A 132 13.08 -7.77 -19.37
CA GLY A 132 12.98 -6.65 -20.32
C GLY A 132 11.91 -5.60 -19.97
N LEU A 133 11.16 -5.79 -18.87
CA LEU A 133 10.17 -4.85 -18.37
C LEU A 133 10.63 -4.17 -17.07
N ASP A 134 9.88 -3.15 -16.64
CA ASP A 134 10.09 -2.55 -15.31
C ASP A 134 9.62 -3.53 -14.23
N THR A 135 10.59 -4.17 -13.57
CA THR A 135 10.31 -5.20 -12.55
C THR A 135 9.58 -4.65 -11.32
N GLN A 136 9.47 -3.33 -11.14
CA GLN A 136 8.76 -2.73 -10.00
C GLN A 136 7.25 -2.58 -10.26
N LYS A 137 6.77 -2.86 -11.47
CA LYS A 137 5.38 -2.64 -11.88
C LYS A 137 4.67 -3.93 -12.24
N TRP A 138 3.42 -4.03 -11.77
CA TRP A 138 2.45 -4.99 -12.29
C TRP A 138 1.20 -4.26 -12.78
N LEU A 139 0.23 -3.94 -11.92
CA LEU A 139 -0.91 -3.10 -12.31
C LEU A 139 -0.55 -1.63 -12.00
N TYR A 140 -0.17 -0.88 -13.02
CA TYR A 140 0.39 0.45 -12.84
C TYR A 140 -0.50 1.54 -13.44
N PHE A 141 -1.06 2.40 -12.57
CA PHE A 141 -1.88 3.54 -12.96
C PHE A 141 -1.07 4.82 -12.84
N HIS A 142 -0.98 5.61 -13.89
CA HIS A 142 -0.25 6.87 -13.81
C HIS A 142 -0.95 8.06 -14.46
N GLY A 143 -0.85 9.23 -13.83
CA GLY A 143 -1.37 10.48 -14.37
C GLY A 143 -2.89 10.57 -14.49
N VAL A 144 -3.63 9.72 -13.80
CA VAL A 144 -5.09 9.66 -13.90
C VAL A 144 -5.75 10.57 -12.87
N ASN A 145 -6.73 11.36 -13.33
CA ASN A 145 -7.54 12.21 -12.46
C ASN A 145 -8.96 11.66 -12.35
N ARG A 146 -9.51 11.62 -11.12
CA ARG A 146 -10.87 11.14 -10.81
C ARG A 146 -11.08 9.66 -11.16
N LEU A 147 -10.10 8.83 -10.86
CA LEU A 147 -10.21 7.38 -10.95
C LEU A 147 -10.94 6.80 -9.74
N THR A 148 -11.79 5.82 -9.97
CA THR A 148 -12.31 4.93 -8.93
C THR A 148 -11.98 3.49 -9.31
N VAL A 149 -11.39 2.73 -8.37
CA VAL A 149 -11.18 1.29 -8.51
C VAL A 149 -11.95 0.61 -7.38
N GLU A 150 -12.89 -0.24 -7.72
CA GLU A 150 -13.80 -0.89 -6.76
C GLU A 150 -14.35 -2.20 -7.33
N GLY A 151 -15.22 -2.94 -6.60
CA GLY A 151 -15.99 -4.01 -7.21
C GLY A 151 -16.19 -5.26 -6.35
N GLY A 152 -15.49 -5.40 -5.24
CA GLY A 152 -15.59 -6.56 -4.35
C GLY A 152 -14.78 -7.78 -4.77
N GLY A 153 -14.07 -7.70 -5.90
CA GLY A 153 -13.22 -8.77 -6.42
C GLY A 153 -11.83 -8.81 -5.79
N THR A 154 -10.97 -9.61 -6.40
CA THR A 154 -9.63 -9.91 -5.87
C THR A 154 -8.53 -9.57 -6.87
N ILE A 155 -7.44 -9.01 -6.35
CA ILE A 155 -6.15 -8.87 -7.03
C ILE A 155 -5.17 -9.79 -6.32
N ASP A 156 -4.63 -10.80 -7.02
CA ASP A 156 -3.70 -11.79 -6.47
C ASP A 156 -2.35 -11.72 -7.19
N GLY A 157 -1.35 -11.26 -6.47
CA GLY A 157 -0.01 -11.07 -7.01
C GLY A 157 0.78 -12.36 -7.23
N ARG A 158 0.33 -13.52 -6.66
CA ARG A 158 0.99 -14.83 -6.80
C ARG A 158 2.49 -14.79 -6.50
N GLY A 159 2.85 -14.08 -5.40
CA GLY A 159 4.23 -13.67 -5.08
C GLY A 159 5.17 -14.77 -4.60
N GLN A 160 4.73 -16.02 -4.49
CA GLN A 160 5.50 -17.11 -3.86
C GLN A 160 6.89 -17.30 -4.48
N GLU A 161 6.99 -17.30 -5.80
CA GLU A 161 8.28 -17.45 -6.51
C GLU A 161 9.20 -16.24 -6.28
N TRP A 162 8.63 -15.05 -6.20
CA TRP A 162 9.39 -13.84 -5.86
C TRP A 162 9.94 -13.89 -4.43
N TRP A 163 9.16 -14.44 -3.49
CA TRP A 163 9.61 -14.54 -2.09
C TRP A 163 10.73 -15.55 -1.93
N SER A 164 10.64 -16.70 -2.62
CA SER A 164 11.68 -17.74 -2.58
C SER A 164 13.04 -17.23 -3.09
N GLN A 165 13.03 -16.28 -4.02
CA GLN A 165 14.22 -15.67 -4.63
C GLN A 165 14.65 -14.37 -3.92
N SER A 166 13.94 -13.93 -2.88
CA SER A 166 14.25 -12.69 -2.19
C SER A 166 15.58 -12.73 -1.47
N CYS A 167 16.43 -11.73 -1.69
CA CYS A 167 17.68 -11.58 -0.96
C CYS A 167 17.51 -11.38 0.55
N LYS A 168 16.34 -11.04 1.04
CA LYS A 168 16.06 -11.00 2.47
C LYS A 168 15.95 -12.38 3.10
N ILE A 169 15.56 -13.39 2.33
CA ILE A 169 15.41 -14.77 2.82
C ILE A 169 16.62 -15.62 2.42
N ASN A 170 17.07 -15.48 1.18
CA ASN A 170 18.14 -16.31 0.63
C ASN A 170 19.51 -15.63 0.76
N LYS A 171 20.27 -16.02 1.79
CA LYS A 171 21.62 -15.49 2.04
C LYS A 171 22.62 -15.79 0.93
N THR A 172 22.43 -16.86 0.18
CA THR A 172 23.27 -17.20 -0.98
C THR A 172 23.08 -16.16 -2.09
N ASN A 173 21.86 -15.74 -2.35
CA ASN A 173 21.60 -14.67 -3.32
C ASN A 173 22.20 -13.33 -2.90
N VAL A 174 22.30 -13.08 -1.59
CA VAL A 174 22.99 -11.89 -1.06
C VAL A 174 24.49 -11.95 -1.40
N LEU A 175 25.14 -13.10 -1.17
CA LEU A 175 26.56 -13.27 -1.45
C LEU A 175 26.87 -13.12 -2.96
N LEU A 176 26.05 -13.75 -3.81
CA LEU A 176 26.14 -13.63 -5.26
C LEU A 176 25.92 -12.18 -5.74
N SER A 177 24.97 -11.47 -5.14
CA SER A 177 24.71 -10.05 -5.42
C SER A 177 25.93 -9.16 -5.07
N LEU A 178 26.63 -9.45 -3.98
CA LEU A 178 27.85 -8.74 -3.59
C LEU A 178 29.03 -9.02 -4.54
N LEU A 179 29.04 -10.20 -5.17
CA LEU A 179 30.05 -10.60 -6.15
C LEU A 179 29.73 -10.15 -7.59
N HIS A 180 28.64 -9.39 -7.79
CA HIS A 180 28.13 -8.95 -9.12
C HIS A 180 27.73 -10.10 -10.07
N GLU A 181 27.59 -11.32 -9.57
CA GLU A 181 27.23 -12.48 -10.40
C GLU A 181 25.70 -12.64 -10.61
N SER A 182 24.89 -12.06 -9.73
CA SER A 182 23.42 -12.02 -9.88
C SER A 182 22.83 -10.96 -8.96
N PRO A 183 22.48 -9.77 -9.47
CA PRO A 183 21.86 -8.72 -8.65
C PRO A 183 20.52 -9.20 -8.11
N CYS A 184 20.17 -8.80 -6.88
CA CYS A 184 18.86 -9.04 -6.30
C CYS A 184 17.77 -8.42 -7.19
N ARG A 185 16.89 -9.26 -7.71
CA ARG A 185 15.80 -8.82 -8.56
C ARG A 185 14.76 -8.08 -7.72
N HIS A 186 14.43 -6.85 -8.09
CA HIS A 186 13.35 -6.10 -7.47
C HIS A 186 12.00 -6.70 -7.86
N ALA A 187 11.19 -7.03 -6.87
CA ALA A 187 9.85 -7.55 -7.10
C ALA A 187 8.84 -6.42 -7.32
N PRO A 188 7.77 -6.63 -8.11
CA PRO A 188 6.77 -5.61 -8.37
C PRO A 188 5.85 -5.35 -7.18
N THR A 189 5.35 -4.13 -7.09
CA THR A 189 4.17 -3.80 -6.29
C THR A 189 2.92 -4.28 -7.02
N ALA A 190 1.97 -4.93 -6.31
CA ALA A 190 0.81 -5.51 -6.98
C ALA A 190 -0.05 -4.46 -7.70
N ILE A 191 -0.34 -3.34 -7.04
CA ILE A 191 -1.03 -2.23 -7.68
C ILE A 191 -0.41 -0.89 -7.26
N THR A 192 -0.01 -0.10 -8.24
CA THR A 192 0.60 1.21 -8.00
C THR A 192 -0.21 2.33 -8.65
N PHE A 193 -0.45 3.38 -7.88
CA PHE A 193 -1.00 4.63 -8.37
C PHE A 193 0.08 5.71 -8.30
N HIS A 194 0.49 6.21 -9.46
CA HIS A 194 1.53 7.22 -9.58
C HIS A 194 0.98 8.50 -10.20
N ARG A 195 1.21 9.65 -9.54
CA ARG A 195 0.71 10.97 -10.00
C ARG A 195 -0.80 11.02 -10.24
N CYS A 196 -1.57 10.19 -9.52
CA CYS A 196 -3.02 10.19 -9.60
C CYS A 196 -3.62 11.26 -8.69
N LYS A 197 -4.72 11.88 -9.13
CA LYS A 197 -5.44 12.91 -8.36
C LYS A 197 -6.91 12.53 -8.18
N ASN A 198 -7.48 12.80 -6.99
CA ASN A 198 -8.88 12.48 -6.69
C ASN A 198 -9.20 10.99 -6.88
N LEU A 199 -8.34 10.13 -6.34
CA LEU A 199 -8.42 8.67 -6.44
C LEU A 199 -9.34 8.11 -5.35
N LYS A 200 -10.16 7.12 -5.71
CA LYS A 200 -10.87 6.24 -4.77
C LYS A 200 -10.49 4.80 -5.05
N PHE A 201 -9.97 4.11 -4.04
CA PHE A 201 -9.62 2.70 -4.10
C PHE A 201 -10.35 1.99 -2.96
N LYS A 202 -11.35 1.15 -3.27
CA LYS A 202 -12.23 0.66 -2.21
C LYS A 202 -12.88 -0.68 -2.50
N ASN A 203 -13.26 -1.38 -1.42
CA ASN A 203 -14.01 -2.63 -1.47
C ASN A 203 -13.36 -3.65 -2.40
N LEU A 204 -12.10 -3.99 -2.11
CA LEU A 204 -11.30 -4.97 -2.85
C LEU A 204 -10.45 -5.80 -1.90
N MET A 205 -10.15 -7.01 -2.34
CA MET A 205 -9.12 -7.85 -1.74
C MET A 205 -7.85 -7.75 -2.59
N VAL A 206 -6.71 -7.46 -1.94
CA VAL A 206 -5.38 -7.53 -2.56
C VAL A 206 -4.56 -8.55 -1.77
N LYS A 207 -4.07 -9.57 -2.43
CA LYS A 207 -3.36 -10.64 -1.73
C LYS A 207 -2.11 -11.11 -2.45
N ASN A 208 -1.22 -11.72 -1.67
CA ASN A 208 0.00 -12.38 -2.15
C ASN A 208 0.81 -11.53 -3.12
N SER A 209 0.96 -10.25 -2.82
CA SER A 209 1.80 -9.38 -3.64
C SER A 209 3.23 -9.90 -3.70
N GLN A 210 3.88 -9.67 -4.82
CA GLN A 210 5.30 -10.02 -5.02
C GLN A 210 6.21 -9.25 -4.06
N GLN A 211 5.86 -7.97 -3.81
CA GLN A 211 6.45 -7.10 -2.80
C GLN A 211 5.31 -6.31 -2.12
N MET A 212 5.30 -4.98 -2.15
CA MET A 212 4.21 -4.18 -1.59
C MET A 212 2.87 -4.47 -2.27
N HIS A 213 1.76 -4.44 -1.52
CA HIS A 213 0.45 -4.68 -2.11
C HIS A 213 -0.10 -3.46 -2.83
N ILE A 214 -0.11 -2.30 -2.18
CA ILE A 214 -0.73 -1.08 -2.69
C ILE A 214 0.24 0.08 -2.52
N GLY A 215 0.62 0.71 -3.63
CA GLY A 215 1.49 1.88 -3.66
C GLY A 215 0.75 3.16 -4.07
N PHE A 216 0.83 4.21 -3.26
CA PHE A 216 0.43 5.56 -3.63
C PHE A 216 1.68 6.44 -3.71
N THR A 217 2.08 6.84 -4.91
CA THR A 217 3.30 7.63 -5.15
C THR A 217 2.96 8.92 -5.88
N ASN A 218 3.38 10.07 -5.35
CA ASN A 218 3.07 11.39 -5.90
C ASN A 218 1.56 11.65 -6.10
N CYS A 219 0.70 11.04 -5.29
CA CYS A 219 -0.75 11.16 -5.40
C CYS A 219 -1.31 12.32 -4.55
N VAL A 220 -2.45 12.85 -4.98
CA VAL A 220 -3.13 13.93 -4.27
C VAL A 220 -4.63 13.62 -4.13
N ARG A 221 -5.14 13.70 -2.90
CA ARG A 221 -6.55 13.40 -2.58
C ARG A 221 -6.93 11.96 -2.90
N VAL A 222 -6.42 11.05 -2.09
CA VAL A 222 -6.69 9.60 -2.16
C VAL A 222 -7.63 9.20 -1.03
N ILE A 223 -8.61 8.37 -1.33
CA ILE A 223 -9.43 7.65 -0.34
C ILE A 223 -9.29 6.16 -0.60
N ALA A 224 -8.67 5.45 0.32
CA ALA A 224 -8.54 4.00 0.34
C ALA A 224 -9.41 3.45 1.48
N SER A 225 -10.38 2.58 1.19
CA SER A 225 -11.33 2.12 2.22
C SER A 225 -11.92 0.74 1.94
N PHE A 226 -12.30 0.04 3.03
CA PHE A 226 -12.90 -1.29 2.95
C PHE A 226 -12.02 -2.27 2.18
N LEU A 227 -10.71 -2.21 2.44
CA LEU A 227 -9.73 -3.08 1.80
C LEU A 227 -9.44 -4.27 2.69
N LYS A 228 -9.21 -5.42 2.05
CA LYS A 228 -8.68 -6.62 2.67
C LYS A 228 -7.34 -6.92 2.02
N VAL A 229 -6.25 -6.83 2.79
CA VAL A 229 -4.90 -7.02 2.27
C VAL A 229 -4.25 -8.19 3.01
N PHE A 230 -3.83 -9.21 2.26
CA PHE A 230 -3.34 -10.45 2.85
C PHE A 230 -2.07 -10.98 2.17
N ALA A 231 -1.11 -11.38 2.99
CA ALA A 231 0.02 -12.22 2.60
C ALA A 231 0.46 -13.05 3.80
N PRO A 232 1.21 -14.14 3.60
CA PRO A 232 1.79 -14.89 4.71
C PRO A 232 2.69 -14.05 5.61
N PRO A 233 2.74 -14.31 6.93
CA PRO A 233 3.55 -13.51 7.87
C PRO A 233 5.05 -13.51 7.58
N PHE A 234 5.54 -14.48 6.84
CA PHE A 234 6.94 -14.65 6.48
C PHE A 234 7.29 -14.12 5.08
N SER A 235 6.32 -13.57 4.35
CA SER A 235 6.55 -13.01 3.01
C SER A 235 7.35 -11.70 3.09
N PRO A 236 8.51 -11.60 2.43
CA PRO A 236 9.41 -10.47 2.59
C PRO A 236 8.90 -9.22 1.87
N ASN A 237 9.03 -8.06 2.51
CA ASN A 237 8.68 -6.75 1.96
C ASN A 237 7.23 -6.63 1.43
N THR A 238 6.32 -7.40 1.99
CA THR A 238 4.92 -7.38 1.58
C THR A 238 4.12 -6.34 2.35
N ASP A 239 4.59 -5.08 2.35
CA ASP A 239 3.85 -3.98 2.95
C ASP A 239 2.40 -3.96 2.44
N GLY A 240 1.46 -3.68 3.32
CA GLY A 240 0.06 -3.59 2.93
C GLY A 240 -0.22 -2.35 2.07
N ILE A 241 0.06 -1.17 2.62
CA ILE A 241 -0.15 0.10 1.92
C ILE A 241 1.10 0.97 2.09
N HIS A 242 1.74 1.33 0.99
CA HIS A 242 2.90 2.21 0.94
C HIS A 242 2.52 3.59 0.40
N ILE A 243 2.82 4.64 1.17
CA ILE A 243 2.48 6.02 0.83
C ILE A 243 3.77 6.82 0.69
N SER A 244 4.08 7.30 -0.52
CA SER A 244 5.29 8.04 -0.86
C SER A 244 4.95 9.33 -1.61
N ALA A 245 5.58 10.43 -1.25
CA ALA A 245 5.45 11.73 -1.91
C ALA A 245 3.98 12.14 -2.17
N SER A 246 3.06 11.75 -1.27
CA SER A 246 1.62 11.87 -1.49
C SER A 246 0.98 12.78 -0.44
N THR A 247 -0.05 13.52 -0.86
CA THR A 247 -0.73 14.47 0.01
C THR A 247 -2.22 14.26 0.09
N ARG A 248 -2.79 14.44 1.30
CA ARG A 248 -4.23 14.25 1.56
C ARG A 248 -4.68 12.82 1.22
N VAL A 249 -4.03 11.84 1.84
CA VAL A 249 -4.38 10.43 1.73
C VAL A 249 -5.17 10.01 2.95
N GLU A 250 -6.32 9.43 2.76
CA GLU A 250 -7.14 8.81 3.80
C GLU A 250 -7.21 7.30 3.57
N VAL A 251 -6.77 6.52 4.58
CA VAL A 251 -6.92 5.06 4.63
C VAL A 251 -7.84 4.72 5.77
N LYS A 252 -8.89 3.95 5.50
CA LYS A 252 -9.85 3.62 6.55
C LYS A 252 -10.57 2.29 6.38
N ASP A 253 -11.17 1.82 7.49
CA ASP A 253 -12.09 0.68 7.52
C ASP A 253 -11.49 -0.54 6.79
N SER A 254 -10.23 -0.91 7.11
CA SER A 254 -9.49 -1.91 6.34
C SER A 254 -8.77 -2.91 7.24
N ILE A 255 -8.59 -4.13 6.72
CA ILE A 255 -7.90 -5.22 7.38
C ILE A 255 -6.63 -5.53 6.60
N ILE A 256 -5.48 -5.51 7.29
CA ILE A 256 -4.16 -5.71 6.68
C ILE A 256 -3.40 -6.76 7.49
N ARG A 257 -3.02 -7.87 6.84
CA ARG A 257 -2.29 -9.00 7.42
C ARG A 257 -1.21 -9.41 6.44
N THR A 258 0.04 -9.07 6.73
CA THR A 258 1.14 -9.20 5.76
C THR A 258 2.44 -9.58 6.46
N GLY A 259 3.50 -9.75 5.71
CA GLY A 259 4.82 -10.09 6.24
C GLY A 259 5.72 -8.87 6.54
N ASP A 260 5.23 -7.64 6.29
CA ASP A 260 5.97 -6.41 6.58
C ASP A 260 5.04 -5.33 7.15
N ASP A 261 5.33 -4.04 6.98
CA ASP A 261 4.51 -2.95 7.51
C ASP A 261 3.05 -3.03 7.01
N CYS A 262 2.08 -2.98 7.91
CA CYS A 262 0.69 -2.85 7.47
C CYS A 262 0.48 -1.57 6.66
N ILE A 263 1.05 -0.46 7.15
CA ILE A 263 1.06 0.82 6.45
C ILE A 263 2.43 1.46 6.67
N SER A 264 3.09 1.85 5.57
CA SER A 264 4.34 2.60 5.59
C SER A 264 4.17 3.97 4.92
N ILE A 265 4.61 5.03 5.61
CA ILE A 265 4.52 6.41 5.15
C ILE A 265 5.92 6.97 5.05
N VAL A 266 6.36 7.29 3.83
CA VAL A 266 7.73 7.74 3.58
C VAL A 266 7.79 9.17 3.05
N SER A 267 9.01 9.59 2.70
CA SER A 267 9.37 10.98 2.37
C SER A 267 8.38 11.73 1.48
N ASN A 268 8.25 13.03 1.74
CA ASN A 268 7.44 14.00 1.01
C ASN A 268 5.93 13.72 1.10
N SER A 269 5.49 13.05 2.17
CA SER A 269 4.08 12.73 2.42
C SER A 269 3.50 13.63 3.51
N SER A 270 2.27 14.13 3.31
CA SER A 270 1.62 15.01 4.28
C SER A 270 0.08 14.96 4.23
N GLY A 271 -0.55 15.32 5.35
CA GLY A 271 -2.00 15.30 5.47
C GLY A 271 -2.57 13.89 5.39
N ILE A 272 -1.92 12.94 6.04
CA ILE A 272 -2.28 11.53 6.01
C ILE A 272 -3.22 11.22 7.18
N LYS A 273 -4.35 10.60 6.89
CA LYS A 273 -5.34 10.17 7.89
C LYS A 273 -5.55 8.66 7.80
N ILE A 274 -5.34 7.97 8.89
CA ILE A 274 -5.52 6.53 9.01
C ILE A 274 -6.57 6.29 10.10
N ARG A 275 -7.64 5.55 9.77
CA ARG A 275 -8.75 5.32 10.72
C ARG A 275 -9.30 3.91 10.63
N ASN A 276 -9.67 3.33 11.77
CA ASN A 276 -10.33 2.01 11.87
C ASN A 276 -9.56 0.93 11.09
N ILE A 277 -8.30 0.69 11.48
CA ILE A 277 -7.43 -0.30 10.84
C ILE A 277 -7.26 -1.50 11.76
N VAL A 278 -7.44 -2.69 11.21
CA VAL A 278 -7.00 -3.94 11.82
C VAL A 278 -5.69 -4.35 11.15
N CYS A 279 -4.61 -4.40 11.92
CA CYS A 279 -3.27 -4.69 11.46
C CYS A 279 -2.71 -5.92 12.17
N GLY A 280 -2.22 -6.87 11.43
CA GLY A 280 -1.49 -8.02 11.98
C GLY A 280 -2.06 -9.39 11.61
N PRO A 281 -1.15 -10.39 11.45
CA PRO A 281 0.31 -10.26 11.61
C PRO A 281 0.96 -9.25 10.67
N GLY A 282 2.19 -8.79 11.01
CA GLY A 282 2.97 -7.83 10.23
C GLY A 282 3.94 -7.03 11.09
N HIS A 283 4.45 -5.92 10.55
CA HIS A 283 5.40 -5.04 11.24
C HIS A 283 4.78 -3.77 11.84
N GLY A 284 3.45 -3.65 11.87
CA GLY A 284 2.76 -2.50 12.44
C GLY A 284 2.58 -1.32 11.48
N ILE A 285 2.46 -0.10 12.01
CA ILE A 285 2.28 1.14 11.23
C ILE A 285 3.54 2.00 11.38
N SER A 286 4.19 2.30 10.26
CA SER A 286 5.51 2.96 10.24
C SER A 286 5.50 4.30 9.52
N ILE A 287 6.17 5.29 10.15
CA ILE A 287 6.68 6.49 9.49
C ILE A 287 8.12 6.20 9.10
N GLY A 288 8.41 6.17 7.81
CA GLY A 288 9.76 5.87 7.31
C GLY A 288 9.90 4.46 6.70
N SER A 289 11.13 4.13 6.33
CA SER A 289 12.40 4.77 6.72
C SER A 289 12.64 6.10 5.98
N LEU A 290 13.16 7.09 6.71
CA LEU A 290 13.42 8.43 6.19
C LEU A 290 14.92 8.68 6.10
N GLY A 291 15.36 9.40 5.07
CA GLY A 291 16.73 9.90 4.95
C GLY A 291 17.77 8.89 4.47
N LYS A 292 17.38 7.81 3.80
CA LYS A 292 18.31 6.83 3.21
C LYS A 292 19.32 7.51 2.28
N SER A 293 20.58 7.10 2.34
CA SER A 293 21.67 7.64 1.50
C SER A 293 21.83 9.15 1.67
N ASN A 294 21.80 9.66 2.90
CA ASN A 294 21.93 11.06 3.27
C ASN A 294 20.90 11.99 2.59
N SER A 295 19.78 11.44 2.15
CA SER A 295 18.75 12.21 1.47
C SER A 295 17.96 13.11 2.42
N TRP A 296 17.35 14.15 1.83
CA TRP A 296 16.38 14.97 2.53
C TRP A 296 15.02 14.28 2.57
N ALA A 297 14.41 14.19 3.73
CA ALA A 297 13.12 13.55 3.93
C ALA A 297 12.22 14.38 4.85
N GLN A 298 10.95 14.51 4.46
CA GLN A 298 9.96 15.19 5.29
C GLN A 298 8.64 14.44 5.30
N VAL A 299 8.08 14.25 6.50
CA VAL A 299 6.72 13.72 6.71
C VAL A 299 6.06 14.56 7.78
N HIS A 300 4.86 15.07 7.50
CA HIS A 300 4.13 15.86 8.48
C HIS A 300 2.62 15.74 8.37
N ASP A 301 1.90 16.14 9.42
CA ASP A 301 0.45 16.09 9.50
C ASP A 301 -0.10 14.67 9.28
N VAL A 302 0.39 13.72 10.06
CA VAL A 302 -0.07 12.33 10.06
C VAL A 302 -0.92 12.07 11.30
N ARG A 303 -2.12 11.54 11.11
CA ARG A 303 -3.00 11.13 12.19
C ARG A 303 -3.46 9.70 12.00
N VAL A 304 -3.15 8.87 12.97
CA VAL A 304 -3.70 7.51 13.12
C VAL A 304 -4.70 7.55 14.26
N ASP A 305 -5.96 7.22 13.98
CA ASP A 305 -7.06 7.30 14.93
C ASP A 305 -7.94 6.05 14.85
N GLY A 306 -7.84 5.19 15.84
CA GLY A 306 -8.49 3.89 15.84
C GLY A 306 -7.72 2.86 15.01
N ALA A 307 -6.84 2.13 15.67
CA ALA A 307 -6.16 0.97 15.09
C ALA A 307 -6.10 -0.15 16.12
N PHE A 308 -6.34 -1.36 15.67
CA PHE A 308 -6.10 -2.58 16.43
C PHE A 308 -4.94 -3.34 15.82
N LEU A 309 -3.83 -3.43 16.53
CA LEU A 309 -2.64 -4.15 16.10
C LEU A 309 -2.54 -5.44 16.91
N SER A 310 -2.44 -6.58 16.25
CA SER A 310 -2.34 -7.87 16.93
C SER A 310 -1.32 -8.79 16.26
N ASN A 311 -0.51 -9.49 17.09
CA ASN A 311 0.52 -10.40 16.62
C ASN A 311 1.50 -9.72 15.64
N THR A 312 1.86 -8.47 15.90
CA THR A 312 2.79 -7.70 15.08
C THR A 312 4.15 -7.58 15.76
N GLN A 313 5.21 -7.50 14.97
CA GLN A 313 6.54 -7.25 15.49
C GLN A 313 6.63 -5.87 16.16
N ASN A 314 6.03 -4.85 15.54
CA ASN A 314 6.01 -3.50 16.10
C ASN A 314 4.56 -2.98 16.12
N GLY A 315 4.29 -2.03 17.01
CA GLY A 315 3.05 -1.30 17.03
C GLY A 315 3.14 -0.08 16.10
N VAL A 316 3.46 1.09 16.66
CA VAL A 316 3.68 2.32 15.92
C VAL A 316 5.16 2.67 15.91
N ARG A 317 5.69 3.04 14.74
CA ARG A 317 7.12 3.18 14.56
C ARG A 317 7.49 4.42 13.76
N VAL A 318 8.55 5.13 14.21
CA VAL A 318 9.25 6.15 13.42
C VAL A 318 10.67 5.65 13.21
N LYS A 319 11.13 5.54 11.96
CA LYS A 319 12.45 5.01 11.60
C LYS A 319 13.17 5.96 10.63
N THR A 320 14.39 6.35 11.00
CA THR A 320 15.24 7.23 10.18
C THR A 320 16.64 6.65 10.03
N TRP A 321 17.23 6.84 8.86
CA TRP A 321 18.61 6.46 8.58
C TRP A 321 19.59 7.46 9.20
N GLN A 322 20.73 6.96 9.65
CA GLN A 322 21.86 7.82 10.05
C GLN A 322 22.32 8.65 8.84
N GLY A 323 22.78 9.86 9.08
CA GLY A 323 23.19 10.81 8.03
C GLY A 323 22.03 11.41 7.21
N GLY A 324 20.81 10.92 7.38
CA GLY A 324 19.62 11.50 6.77
C GLY A 324 19.31 12.91 7.30
N ARG A 325 18.68 13.73 6.47
CA ARG A 325 18.29 15.11 6.84
C ARG A 325 16.78 15.29 6.66
N GLY A 326 16.21 16.25 7.40
CA GLY A 326 14.78 16.57 7.27
C GLY A 326 14.04 16.52 8.59
N PHE A 327 12.75 16.23 8.53
CA PHE A 327 11.91 16.20 9.72
C PHE A 327 10.71 15.25 9.60
N ALA A 328 10.23 14.79 10.76
CA ALA A 328 8.94 14.17 10.95
C ALA A 328 8.20 14.97 12.03
N SER A 329 7.07 15.61 11.70
CA SER A 329 6.38 16.52 12.61
C SER A 329 4.86 16.40 12.55
N ASN A 330 4.18 16.84 13.62
CA ASN A 330 2.73 16.78 13.77
C ASN A 330 2.17 15.37 13.47
N ILE A 331 2.73 14.36 14.16
CA ILE A 331 2.35 12.97 14.04
C ILE A 331 1.58 12.58 15.30
N ILE A 332 0.36 12.11 15.12
CA ILE A 332 -0.55 11.73 16.19
C ILE A 332 -0.96 10.29 16.01
N PHE A 333 -0.71 9.48 17.03
CA PHE A 333 -1.27 8.13 17.19
C PHE A 333 -2.23 8.18 18.38
N GLN A 334 -3.49 7.88 18.16
CA GLN A 334 -4.50 7.85 19.22
C GLN A 334 -5.49 6.71 19.01
N ASN A 335 -6.13 6.27 20.11
CA ASN A 335 -7.09 5.16 20.10
C ASN A 335 -6.48 3.90 19.45
N VAL A 336 -5.22 3.61 19.78
CA VAL A 336 -4.49 2.43 19.27
C VAL A 336 -4.51 1.37 20.36
N ARG A 337 -5.16 0.25 20.05
CA ARG A 337 -5.13 -0.96 20.88
C ARG A 337 -4.08 -1.93 20.33
N MET A 338 -3.30 -2.53 21.22
CA MET A 338 -2.26 -3.48 20.88
C MET A 338 -2.41 -4.76 21.69
N GLU A 339 -2.26 -5.90 21.02
CA GLU A 339 -2.34 -7.22 21.64
C GLU A 339 -1.26 -8.12 21.04
N ASN A 340 -0.43 -8.72 21.88
CA ASN A 340 0.71 -9.55 21.47
C ASN A 340 1.62 -8.82 20.44
N VAL A 341 2.03 -7.59 20.78
CA VAL A 341 2.94 -6.75 20.00
C VAL A 341 4.29 -6.73 20.68
N SER A 342 5.35 -7.16 19.97
CA SER A 342 6.69 -7.28 20.57
C SER A 342 7.28 -5.93 20.98
N ASN A 343 7.13 -4.92 20.14
CA ASN A 343 7.63 -3.57 20.37
C ASN A 343 6.52 -2.53 20.15
N PRO A 344 5.74 -2.17 21.19
CA PRO A 344 4.57 -1.31 21.02
C PRO A 344 4.85 0.06 20.38
N ILE A 345 5.94 0.72 20.79
CA ILE A 345 6.32 2.05 20.28
C ILE A 345 7.80 2.07 20.02
N ILE A 346 8.20 2.40 18.79
CA ILE A 346 9.61 2.52 18.39
C ILE A 346 9.87 3.89 17.76
N ILE A 347 10.91 4.56 18.26
CA ILE A 347 11.54 5.70 17.59
C ILE A 347 13.00 5.30 17.38
N ASN A 348 13.36 4.98 16.14
CA ASN A 348 14.67 4.47 15.78
C ASN A 348 15.37 5.41 14.79
N GLN A 349 16.42 6.09 15.25
CA GLN A 349 17.25 6.98 14.44
C GLN A 349 18.49 6.30 13.84
N TYR A 350 18.71 5.04 14.21
CA TYR A 350 19.82 4.20 13.73
C TYR A 350 19.33 3.09 12.79
N TYR A 351 18.22 3.36 12.09
CA TYR A 351 17.65 2.36 11.20
C TYR A 351 18.66 1.94 10.13
N CYS A 352 18.81 0.64 9.97
CA CYS A 352 19.69 0.03 8.99
C CYS A 352 18.99 -1.21 8.43
N ASP A 353 18.59 -1.14 7.18
CA ASP A 353 18.02 -2.26 6.43
C ASP A 353 18.99 -2.64 5.31
N SER A 354 20.22 -2.98 5.74
CA SER A 354 21.32 -3.40 4.87
C SER A 354 21.89 -4.71 5.35
N VAL A 355 22.39 -5.53 4.43
CA VAL A 355 23.12 -6.76 4.73
C VAL A 355 24.43 -6.46 5.41
N LEU A 356 25.09 -5.38 5.00
CA LEU A 356 26.31 -4.87 5.65
C LEU A 356 25.90 -3.88 6.75
N PRO A 357 26.66 -3.86 7.87
CA PRO A 357 26.45 -2.87 8.91
C PRO A 357 26.49 -1.45 8.33
N CYS A 358 25.50 -0.63 8.70
CA CYS A 358 25.52 0.76 8.31
C CYS A 358 26.62 1.52 9.04
N ALA A 359 27.29 2.42 8.35
CA ALA A 359 28.31 3.27 8.97
C ALA A 359 27.66 4.14 10.07
N ASN A 360 28.36 4.24 11.21
CA ASN A 360 27.99 5.20 12.24
C ASN A 360 28.26 6.60 11.70
N GLN A 361 27.18 7.38 11.53
CA GLN A 361 27.25 8.79 11.13
C GLN A 361 26.67 9.64 12.26
N ALA A 362 27.50 10.50 12.80
CA ALA A 362 27.09 11.47 13.84
C ALA A 362 26.27 12.63 13.25
#